data_27a079d0cba78f34b1d49b62d14f4ccf
#
_entry.id   27a079d0cba78f34b1d49b62d14f4ccf
#
_cell.length_a   1.000
_cell.length_b   1.000
_cell.length_c   1.000
_cell.angle_alpha   90.00
_cell.angle_beta   90.00
_cell.angle_gamma   90.00
#
_symmetry.space_group_name_H-M   'P 1'
#
loop_
_entity.id
_entity.type
_entity.pdbx_description
1 polymer ?
#
loop_
_entity_poly.entity_id
_entity_poly.type
_entity_poly.pdbx_seq_one_letter_code
_entity_poly.pdbx_strand_id
1 'polypeptide(L)'
;MKNIMVLIFLMISLSSSAFAQDVPEHGIFILNSLLFLIGGFLVMFMACGFCMLEAGLVRAKNTTTQLTKNIALFSISAIAYYLIGYNLMYPLGSWVVEGYFSALFPAIAVLEPVGVAADAVDDLSYASTASDYFFQLMFCATTASIVSGTVAERIKLWPFLIFTLILTAFIY
;
A
#
# COMPACT_ATOMS: atom_id res chain seq x y z
N MET A 1 5.37 -8.10 -41.01
CA MET A 1 4.93 -7.44 -39.77
C MET A 1 3.46 -7.76 -39.44
N LYS A 2 2.51 -7.64 -40.40
CA LYS A 2 1.08 -7.91 -40.21
C LYS A 2 0.78 -9.31 -39.66
N ASN A 3 1.46 -10.36 -40.20
CA ASN A 3 1.27 -11.73 -39.77
C ASN A 3 1.84 -12.05 -38.37
N ILE A 4 2.87 -11.33 -37.95
CA ILE A 4 3.46 -11.47 -36.59
C ILE A 4 2.51 -10.91 -35.57
N MET A 5 1.89 -9.73 -35.83
CA MET A 5 0.89 -9.15 -34.94
C MET A 5 -0.35 -10.04 -34.77
N VAL A 6 -0.81 -10.67 -35.85
CA VAL A 6 -1.93 -11.61 -35.79
C VAL A 6 -1.55 -12.87 -34.99
N LEU A 7 -0.32 -13.35 -35.11
CA LEU A 7 0.17 -14.50 -34.34
C LEU A 7 0.27 -14.19 -32.85
N ILE A 8 0.78 -12.98 -32.48
CA ILE A 8 0.86 -12.52 -31.12
C ILE A 8 -0.55 -12.35 -30.53
N PHE A 9 -1.47 -11.76 -31.28
CA PHE A 9 -2.86 -11.61 -30.84
C PHE A 9 -3.57 -12.95 -30.64
N LEU A 10 -3.29 -13.93 -31.52
CA LEU A 10 -3.82 -15.30 -31.40
C LEU A 10 -3.23 -16.02 -30.17
N MET A 11 -1.94 -15.87 -29.92
CA MET A 11 -1.29 -16.43 -28.72
C MET A 11 -1.83 -15.85 -27.42
N ILE A 12 -2.11 -14.54 -27.39
CA ILE A 12 -2.71 -13.86 -26.22
C ILE A 12 -4.16 -14.30 -26.03
N SER A 13 -4.94 -14.50 -27.10
CA SER A 13 -6.33 -14.96 -27.00
C SER A 13 -6.46 -16.45 -26.64
N LEU A 14 -5.50 -17.27 -27.00
CA LEU A 14 -5.46 -18.67 -26.60
C LEU A 14 -5.03 -18.89 -25.16
N SER A 15 -4.22 -17.96 -24.59
CA SER A 15 -3.80 -18.06 -23.20
C SER A 15 -4.92 -17.74 -22.20
N SER A 16 -5.92 -16.95 -22.60
CA SER A 16 -7.03 -16.60 -21.70
C SER A 16 -8.04 -17.75 -21.47
N SER A 17 -8.09 -18.73 -22.35
CA SER A 17 -9.00 -19.89 -22.19
C SER A 17 -8.37 -21.09 -21.47
N ALA A 18 -7.05 -21.10 -21.27
CA ALA A 18 -6.36 -22.22 -20.62
C ALA A 18 -6.42 -22.17 -19.07
N PHE A 19 -6.85 -21.05 -18.47
CA PHE A 19 -6.90 -20.85 -17.02
C PHE A 19 -8.31 -20.84 -16.43
N ALA A 20 -9.33 -21.18 -17.20
CA ALA A 20 -10.70 -21.32 -16.70
C ALA A 20 -10.92 -22.72 -16.06
N GLN A 21 -9.98 -23.16 -15.24
CA GLN A 21 -10.20 -24.27 -14.34
C GLN A 21 -10.83 -23.68 -13.07
N ASP A 22 -11.94 -24.25 -12.58
CA ASP A 22 -12.58 -23.84 -11.33
C ASP A 22 -11.55 -23.93 -10.19
N VAL A 23 -10.88 -22.81 -9.92
CA VAL A 23 -10.00 -22.71 -8.77
C VAL A 23 -10.91 -22.62 -7.55
N PRO A 24 -10.80 -23.52 -6.57
CA PRO A 24 -11.62 -23.44 -5.37
C PRO A 24 -11.42 -22.09 -4.69
N GLU A 25 -12.47 -21.55 -4.08
CA GLU A 25 -12.47 -20.19 -3.45
C GLU A 25 -11.28 -19.97 -2.53
N HIS A 26 -10.88 -20.97 -1.75
CA HIS A 26 -9.66 -20.94 -0.95
C HIS A 26 -8.38 -20.71 -1.79
N GLY A 27 -8.33 -21.26 -3.01
CA GLY A 27 -7.19 -21.05 -3.91
C GLY A 27 -7.14 -19.61 -4.40
N ILE A 28 -8.28 -19.00 -4.68
CA ILE A 28 -8.36 -17.59 -5.11
C ILE A 28 -7.91 -16.68 -3.95
N PHE A 29 -8.40 -16.91 -2.74
CA PHE A 29 -8.00 -16.18 -1.55
C PHE A 29 -6.49 -16.22 -1.29
N ILE A 30 -5.88 -17.40 -1.39
CA ILE A 30 -4.43 -17.56 -1.21
C ILE A 30 -3.66 -16.82 -2.28
N LEU A 31 -4.06 -16.93 -3.55
CA LEU A 31 -3.40 -16.27 -4.67
C LEU A 31 -3.51 -14.75 -4.57
N ASN A 32 -4.67 -14.21 -4.20
CA ASN A 32 -4.89 -12.79 -4.00
C ASN A 32 -4.04 -12.26 -2.84
N SER A 33 -4.02 -12.96 -1.71
CA SER A 33 -3.20 -12.58 -0.55
C SER A 33 -1.72 -12.58 -0.90
N LEU A 34 -1.26 -13.58 -1.66
CA LEU A 34 0.12 -13.63 -2.14
C LEU A 34 0.43 -12.49 -3.13
N LEU A 35 -0.52 -12.17 -4.02
CA LEU A 35 -0.37 -11.07 -4.97
C LEU A 35 -0.22 -9.73 -4.24
N PHE A 36 -1.02 -9.46 -3.21
CA PHE A 36 -0.90 -8.25 -2.39
C PHE A 36 0.44 -8.19 -1.65
N LEU A 37 0.91 -9.30 -1.12
CA LEU A 37 2.23 -9.34 -0.45
C LEU A 37 3.36 -9.05 -1.43
N ILE A 38 3.38 -9.71 -2.60
CA ILE A 38 4.40 -9.48 -3.63
C ILE A 38 4.33 -8.04 -4.13
N GLY A 39 3.12 -7.54 -4.41
CA GLY A 39 2.90 -6.16 -4.82
C GLY A 39 3.38 -5.16 -3.77
N GLY A 40 3.07 -5.39 -2.49
CA GLY A 40 3.54 -4.58 -1.37
C GLY A 40 5.07 -4.55 -1.27
N PHE A 41 5.75 -5.68 -1.42
CA PHE A 41 7.22 -5.72 -1.46
C PHE A 41 7.79 -4.92 -2.63
N LEU A 42 7.19 -5.02 -3.82
CA LEU A 42 7.64 -4.23 -4.98
C LEU A 42 7.47 -2.73 -4.73
N VAL A 43 6.37 -2.32 -4.12
CA VAL A 43 6.14 -0.90 -3.75
C VAL A 43 7.07 -0.45 -2.63
N MET A 44 7.45 -1.32 -1.71
CA MET A 44 8.48 -1.00 -0.71
C MET A 44 9.83 -0.67 -1.37
N PHE A 45 10.21 -1.37 -2.43
CA PHE A 45 11.39 -1.01 -3.23
C PHE A 45 11.26 0.36 -3.89
N MET A 46 10.05 0.81 -4.21
CA MET A 46 9.82 2.15 -4.74
C MET A 46 10.17 3.22 -3.69
N ALA A 47 9.84 3.02 -2.42
CA ALA A 47 10.26 3.93 -1.34
C ALA A 47 11.79 4.02 -1.22
N CYS A 48 12.49 2.90 -1.37
CA CYS A 48 13.95 2.88 -1.44
C CYS A 48 14.46 3.64 -2.67
N GLY A 49 13.85 3.45 -3.83
CA GLY A 49 14.19 4.17 -5.07
C GLY A 49 14.03 5.69 -4.93
N PHE A 50 12.94 6.16 -4.32
CA PHE A 50 12.75 7.58 -4.02
C PHE A 50 13.82 8.12 -3.06
N CYS A 51 14.17 7.36 -2.03
CA CYS A 51 15.23 7.72 -1.10
C CYS A 51 16.57 7.93 -1.82
N MET A 52 16.93 7.02 -2.73
CA MET A 52 18.14 7.12 -3.55
C MET A 52 18.07 8.31 -4.53
N LEU A 53 16.95 8.49 -5.20
CA LEU A 53 16.71 9.61 -6.12
C LEU A 53 16.87 10.96 -5.39
N GLU A 54 16.19 11.12 -4.25
CA GLU A 54 16.27 12.35 -3.46
C GLU A 54 17.69 12.61 -2.95
N ALA A 55 18.40 11.56 -2.51
CA ALA A 55 19.79 11.68 -2.07
C ALA A 55 20.71 12.17 -3.20
N GLY A 56 20.44 11.76 -4.44
CA GLY A 56 21.21 12.19 -5.62
C GLY A 56 20.85 13.60 -6.11
N LEU A 57 19.64 14.09 -5.83
CA LEU A 57 19.18 15.40 -6.29
C LEU A 57 19.52 16.56 -5.34
N VAL A 58 19.77 16.26 -4.06
CA VAL A 58 20.12 17.27 -3.06
C VAL A 58 21.64 17.52 -3.01
N ARG A 59 22.02 18.69 -2.47
CA ARG A 59 23.43 18.99 -2.25
C ARG A 59 24.05 18.02 -1.25
N ALA A 60 25.32 17.63 -1.45
CA ALA A 60 26.04 16.65 -0.63
C ALA A 60 25.92 16.89 0.89
N LYS A 61 25.96 18.15 1.34
CA LYS A 61 25.79 18.52 2.75
C LYS A 61 24.40 18.22 3.33
N ASN A 62 23.40 18.08 2.49
CA ASN A 62 21.99 17.86 2.89
C ASN A 62 21.54 16.40 2.73
N THR A 63 22.38 15.55 2.11
CA THR A 63 22.06 14.15 1.82
C THR A 63 21.68 13.38 3.09
N THR A 64 22.45 13.52 4.16
CA THR A 64 22.16 12.86 5.45
C THR A 64 20.79 13.27 6.00
N THR A 65 20.48 14.56 5.96
CA THR A 65 19.18 15.08 6.43
C THR A 65 18.02 14.52 5.59
N GLN A 66 18.24 14.40 4.27
CA GLN A 66 17.22 13.86 3.36
C GLN A 66 17.00 12.37 3.60
N LEU A 67 18.04 11.59 3.80
CA LEU A 67 17.94 10.16 4.15
C LEU A 67 17.21 9.96 5.49
N THR A 68 17.59 10.74 6.52
CA THR A 68 16.90 10.72 7.82
C THR A 68 15.42 11.07 7.68
N LYS A 69 15.10 12.08 6.86
CA LYS A 69 13.72 12.47 6.56
C LYS A 69 12.92 11.32 5.95
N ASN A 70 13.50 10.57 5.01
CA ASN A 70 12.84 9.43 4.38
C ASN A 70 12.56 8.29 5.35
N ILE A 71 13.48 7.97 6.25
CA ILE A 71 13.24 6.97 7.30
C ILE A 71 12.15 7.44 8.25
N ALA A 72 12.20 8.70 8.68
CA ALA A 72 11.22 9.28 9.60
C ALA A 72 9.82 9.32 8.99
N LEU A 73 9.68 9.77 7.73
CA LEU A 73 8.38 9.81 7.06
C LEU A 73 7.76 8.41 6.90
N PHE A 74 8.56 7.41 6.57
CA PHE A 74 8.08 6.03 6.44
C PHE A 74 7.54 5.51 7.77
N SER A 75 8.27 5.75 8.87
CA SER A 75 7.86 5.33 10.21
C SER A 75 6.59 6.06 10.68
N ILE A 76 6.50 7.38 10.45
CA ILE A 76 5.32 8.18 10.81
C ILE A 76 4.11 7.77 9.97
N SER A 77 4.30 7.56 8.66
CA SER A 77 3.23 7.07 7.77
C SER A 77 2.69 5.72 8.24
N ALA A 78 3.57 4.80 8.62
CA ALA A 78 3.16 3.48 9.12
C ALA A 78 2.31 3.58 10.38
N ILE A 79 2.72 4.40 11.34
CA ILE A 79 1.99 4.59 12.60
C ILE A 79 0.67 5.32 12.36
N ALA A 80 0.67 6.40 11.59
CA ALA A 80 -0.51 7.21 11.33
C ALA A 80 -1.58 6.43 10.54
N TYR A 81 -1.14 5.70 9.52
CA TYR A 81 -2.03 4.86 8.72
C TYR A 81 -2.60 3.71 9.54
N TYR A 82 -1.80 3.06 10.40
CA TYR A 82 -2.27 2.01 11.29
C TYR A 82 -3.32 2.50 12.29
N LEU A 83 -3.10 3.67 12.89
CA LEU A 83 -3.98 4.18 13.94
C LEU A 83 -5.29 4.77 13.38
N ILE A 84 -5.22 5.46 12.25
CA ILE A 84 -6.34 6.28 11.74
C ILE A 84 -6.65 5.92 10.29
N GLY A 85 -5.65 6.00 9.39
CA GLY A 85 -5.85 5.96 7.95
C GLY A 85 -6.56 4.71 7.47
N TYR A 86 -6.16 3.53 7.93
CA TYR A 86 -6.77 2.28 7.49
C TYR A 86 -8.25 2.16 7.90
N ASN A 87 -8.60 2.60 9.11
CA ASN A 87 -9.99 2.58 9.57
C ASN A 87 -10.85 3.59 8.82
N LEU A 88 -10.27 4.71 8.42
CA LEU A 88 -10.96 5.73 7.64
C LEU A 88 -11.20 5.25 6.19
N MET A 89 -10.24 4.53 5.63
CA MET A 89 -10.30 3.97 4.28
C MET A 89 -11.25 2.76 4.20
N TYR A 90 -11.21 1.89 5.21
CA TYR A 90 -12.01 0.67 5.31
C TYR A 90 -12.83 0.65 6.60
N PRO A 91 -14.04 1.18 6.61
CA PRO A 91 -14.84 1.35 7.84
C PRO A 91 -15.28 0.06 8.54
N LEU A 92 -15.24 -1.09 7.89
CA LEU A 92 -15.58 -2.43 8.42
C LEU A 92 -16.81 -2.46 9.34
N GLY A 93 -17.83 -1.65 9.02
CA GLY A 93 -19.07 -1.55 9.81
C GLY A 93 -19.02 -0.56 10.99
N SER A 94 -17.91 0.06 11.28
CA SER A 94 -17.76 1.05 12.35
C SER A 94 -18.08 2.48 11.91
N TRP A 95 -19.22 2.67 11.25
CA TRP A 95 -19.66 3.97 10.78
C TRP A 95 -20.13 4.88 11.91
N VAL A 96 -19.58 6.10 11.99
CA VAL A 96 -20.12 7.18 12.83
C VAL A 96 -21.25 7.92 12.08
N VAL A 97 -21.05 8.14 10.79
CA VAL A 97 -22.05 8.64 9.87
C VAL A 97 -22.05 7.72 8.65
N GLU A 98 -23.11 6.97 8.46
CA GLU A 98 -23.19 5.96 7.41
C GLU A 98 -22.90 6.55 6.04
N GLY A 99 -21.92 5.95 5.33
CA GLY A 99 -21.50 6.38 4.01
C GLY A 99 -20.52 7.57 3.96
N TYR A 100 -20.18 8.21 5.09
CA TYR A 100 -19.31 9.38 5.10
C TYR A 100 -18.14 9.30 6.05
N PHE A 101 -18.33 8.90 7.30
CA PHE A 101 -17.27 8.89 8.31
C PHE A 101 -17.28 7.61 9.13
N SER A 102 -16.12 6.97 9.18
CA SER A 102 -15.82 5.88 10.08
C SER A 102 -15.40 6.38 11.46
N ALA A 103 -15.40 5.51 12.45
CA ALA A 103 -14.78 5.79 13.74
C ALA A 103 -13.28 6.00 13.58
N LEU A 104 -12.77 7.13 14.10
CA LEU A 104 -11.35 7.45 14.03
C LEU A 104 -10.45 6.43 14.75
N PHE A 105 -10.98 5.86 15.82
CA PHE A 105 -10.31 4.84 16.61
C PHE A 105 -11.27 3.67 16.79
N PRO A 106 -10.97 2.58 16.50
CA PRO A 106 -10.32 1.58 16.70
C PRO A 106 -10.45 0.43 16.11
N ALA A 107 -10.66 -0.32 16.37
CA ALA A 107 -10.42 -1.69 16.38
C ALA A 107 -9.50 -2.05 15.28
N ILE A 108 -8.47 -2.19 15.53
CA ILE A 108 -7.40 -3.06 15.09
C ILE A 108 -7.96 -4.36 14.46
N ALA A 109 -8.87 -4.17 13.51
CA ALA A 109 -9.33 -5.24 12.63
C ALA A 109 -8.22 -5.76 11.70
N VAL A 110 -7.08 -5.05 11.69
CA VAL A 110 -5.88 -5.49 10.99
C VAL A 110 -5.26 -6.73 11.64
N LEU A 111 -5.50 -6.92 12.93
CA LEU A 111 -5.08 -8.11 13.64
C LEU A 111 -6.23 -9.12 13.63
N GLU A 112 -6.48 -9.74 12.49
CA GLU A 112 -7.13 -11.04 12.50
C GLU A 112 -6.32 -11.92 13.46
N PRO A 113 -6.94 -12.57 14.44
CA PRO A 113 -6.21 -13.42 15.36
C PRO A 113 -5.42 -14.42 14.52
N VAL A 114 -4.11 -14.41 14.67
CA VAL A 114 -3.22 -15.40 14.06
C VAL A 114 -3.72 -16.77 14.50
N GLY A 115 -4.29 -17.54 13.58
CA GLY A 115 -4.83 -18.87 13.88
C GLY A 115 -6.34 -19.00 13.76
N VAL A 116 -7.06 -18.00 13.31
CA VAL A 116 -8.43 -18.23 12.80
C VAL A 116 -8.27 -19.08 11.54
N ALA A 117 -8.74 -20.32 11.64
CA ALA A 117 -8.76 -21.23 10.50
C ALA A 117 -9.45 -20.53 9.33
N ALA A 118 -9.01 -20.82 8.12
CA ALA A 118 -9.59 -20.24 6.90
C ALA A 118 -11.14 -20.38 6.84
N ASP A 119 -11.69 -21.32 7.59
CA ASP A 119 -13.11 -21.59 7.77
C ASP A 119 -13.86 -20.48 8.53
N ALA A 120 -13.17 -19.54 9.16
CA ALA A 120 -13.76 -18.40 9.88
C ALA A 120 -13.72 -17.08 9.09
N VAL A 121 -13.23 -17.09 7.88
CA VAL A 121 -13.30 -15.94 6.96
C VAL A 121 -14.59 -16.06 6.18
N ASP A 122 -15.56 -15.23 6.50
CA ASP A 122 -16.89 -15.26 5.86
C ASP A 122 -16.83 -14.89 4.38
N ASP A 123 -15.79 -14.23 3.90
CA ASP A 123 -15.59 -13.83 2.50
C ASP A 123 -14.23 -14.24 1.97
N LEU A 124 -14.18 -15.36 1.27
CA LEU A 124 -12.98 -15.88 0.61
C LEU A 124 -12.78 -15.30 -0.81
N SER A 125 -13.65 -14.41 -1.26
CA SER A 125 -13.58 -13.87 -2.63
C SER A 125 -12.48 -12.82 -2.80
N TYR A 126 -11.99 -12.22 -1.71
CA TYR A 126 -11.02 -11.14 -1.76
C TYR A 126 -9.60 -11.63 -1.38
N ALA A 127 -9.07 -11.19 -0.27
CA ALA A 127 -7.73 -11.51 0.22
C ALA A 127 -7.67 -11.29 1.74
N SER A 128 -6.61 -11.72 2.41
CA SER A 128 -6.49 -11.49 3.84
C SER A 128 -6.33 -9.99 4.14
N THR A 129 -7.02 -9.52 5.17
CA THR A 129 -6.99 -8.12 5.62
C THR A 129 -5.56 -7.65 5.93
N ALA A 130 -4.73 -8.54 6.48
CA ALA A 130 -3.35 -8.24 6.78
C ALA A 130 -2.50 -8.00 5.53
N SER A 131 -2.74 -8.76 4.44
CA SER A 131 -2.03 -8.58 3.17
C SER A 131 -2.45 -7.31 2.46
N ASP A 132 -3.75 -6.97 2.49
CA ASP A 132 -4.28 -5.73 1.95
C ASP A 132 -3.75 -4.52 2.74
N TYR A 133 -3.81 -4.57 4.08
CA TYR A 133 -3.22 -3.55 4.93
C TYR A 133 -1.75 -3.28 4.60
N PHE A 134 -0.94 -4.34 4.48
CA PHE A 134 0.48 -4.20 4.14
C PHE A 134 0.67 -3.54 2.77
N PHE A 135 -0.10 -3.96 1.77
CA PHE A 135 -0.06 -3.41 0.42
C PHE A 135 -0.41 -1.91 0.43
N GLN A 136 -1.51 -1.54 1.06
CA GLN A 136 -1.96 -0.15 1.15
C GLN A 136 -1.00 0.72 1.98
N LEU A 137 -0.43 0.19 3.05
CA LEU A 137 0.58 0.88 3.85
C LEU A 137 1.80 1.28 3.00
N MET A 138 2.25 0.40 2.11
CA MET A 138 3.40 0.68 1.23
C MET A 138 3.07 1.83 0.26
N PHE A 139 1.88 1.89 -0.30
CA PHE A 139 1.42 3.00 -1.13
C PHE A 139 1.29 4.31 -0.34
N CYS A 140 0.71 4.24 0.85
CA CYS A 140 0.59 5.39 1.74
C CYS A 140 1.95 6.01 2.06
N ALA A 141 2.93 5.20 2.46
CA ALA A 141 4.29 5.66 2.74
C ALA A 141 4.98 6.22 1.48
N THR A 142 4.74 5.63 0.32
CA THR A 142 5.29 6.10 -0.95
C THR A 142 4.68 7.44 -1.36
N THR A 143 3.39 7.67 -1.12
CA THR A 143 2.75 8.97 -1.36
C THR A 143 3.47 10.09 -0.59
N ALA A 144 3.80 9.86 0.67
CA ALA A 144 4.59 10.80 1.46
C ALA A 144 6.01 10.99 0.91
N SER A 145 6.64 9.94 0.37
CA SER A 145 7.96 10.02 -0.28
C SER A 145 7.94 10.88 -1.53
N ILE A 146 6.90 10.80 -2.38
CA ILE A 146 6.75 11.64 -3.57
C ILE A 146 6.73 13.11 -3.18
N VAL A 147 5.94 13.48 -2.16
CA VAL A 147 5.89 14.86 -1.66
C VAL A 147 7.23 15.28 -1.06
N SER A 148 7.92 14.37 -0.34
CA SER A 148 9.27 14.60 0.20
C SER A 148 10.25 15.07 -0.87
N GLY A 149 10.24 14.45 -2.04
CA GLY A 149 11.10 14.81 -3.16
C GLY A 149 10.82 16.21 -3.69
N THR A 150 9.53 16.57 -3.84
CA THR A 150 9.13 17.88 -4.40
C THR A 150 9.50 19.06 -3.49
N VAL A 151 9.53 18.85 -2.18
CA VAL A 151 9.87 19.87 -1.18
C VAL A 151 11.30 19.73 -0.65
N ALA A 152 12.12 18.90 -1.27
CA ALA A 152 13.51 18.68 -0.86
C ALA A 152 14.28 20.02 -0.78
N GLU A 153 15.07 20.20 0.28
CA GLU A 153 15.82 21.43 0.60
C GLU A 153 14.96 22.70 0.83
N ARG A 154 13.63 22.66 0.65
CA ARG A 154 12.76 23.83 0.76
C ARG A 154 11.97 23.89 2.06
N ILE A 155 11.79 22.76 2.73
CA ILE A 155 11.03 22.65 3.97
C ILE A 155 11.92 22.17 5.11
N LYS A 156 11.65 22.63 6.33
CA LYS A 156 12.29 22.13 7.54
C LYS A 156 11.71 20.76 7.92
N LEU A 157 12.51 19.93 8.60
CA LEU A 157 12.14 18.56 8.96
C LEU A 157 10.82 18.49 9.74
N TRP A 158 10.68 19.22 10.83
CA TRP A 158 9.50 19.13 11.70
C TRP A 158 8.17 19.50 11.02
N PRO A 159 8.04 20.64 10.30
CA PRO A 159 6.83 20.95 9.55
C PRO A 159 6.49 19.89 8.51
N PHE A 160 7.50 19.28 7.89
CA PHE A 160 7.28 18.19 6.94
C PHE A 160 6.73 16.93 7.60
N LEU A 161 7.25 16.55 8.79
CA LEU A 161 6.76 15.37 9.51
C LEU A 161 5.32 15.55 10.00
N ILE A 162 4.94 16.76 10.44
CA ILE A 162 3.55 17.08 10.79
C ILE A 162 2.65 17.00 9.56
N PHE A 163 3.09 17.54 8.42
CA PHE A 163 2.36 17.43 7.17
C PHE A 163 2.20 15.97 6.75
N THR A 164 3.25 15.15 6.85
CA THR A 164 3.20 13.72 6.55
C THR A 164 2.16 13.01 7.39
N LEU A 165 2.10 13.30 8.70
CA LEU A 165 1.11 12.72 9.60
C LEU A 165 -0.32 13.02 9.16
N ILE A 166 -0.60 14.28 8.79
CA ILE A 166 -1.94 14.67 8.30
C ILE A 166 -2.23 14.02 6.95
N LEU A 167 -1.26 14.01 6.04
CA LEU A 167 -1.41 13.42 4.72
C LEU A 167 -1.78 11.94 4.81
N THR A 168 -1.07 11.18 5.62
CA THR A 168 -1.20 9.73 5.71
C THR A 168 -2.33 9.26 6.61
N ALA A 169 -2.81 10.10 7.54
CA ALA A 169 -3.93 9.78 8.41
C ALA A 169 -5.30 10.13 7.80
N PHE A 170 -5.38 11.23 7.02
CA PHE A 170 -6.68 11.79 6.62
C PHE A 170 -6.86 12.01 5.12
N ILE A 171 -5.78 12.17 4.36
CA ILE A 171 -5.87 12.55 2.94
C ILE A 171 -5.67 11.33 2.05
N TYR A 172 -4.80 10.41 2.43
CA TYR A 172 -4.57 9.15 1.73
C TYR A 172 -5.74 8.23 1.94
#